data_2226786a8ee2ed36fb2733ca429ec6d9
#
_entry.id   2226786a8ee2ed36fb2733ca429ec6d9
#
_cell.length_a   1.000
_cell.length_b   1.000
_cell.length_c   1.000
_cell.angle_alpha   90.00
_cell.angle_beta   90.00
_cell.angle_gamma   90.00
#
_symmetry.space_group_name_H-M   'P 1'
#
loop_
_entity.id
_entity.type
_entity.pdbx_description
1 polymer ?
#
loop_
_entity_poly.entity_id
_entity_poly.type
_entity_poly.pdbx_seq_one_letter_code
_entity_poly.pdbx_strand_id
1 'polypeptide(L)'
;MENILRTELQSDEIPALATFQLATTIALAKPEQQRLNMLQRLLGANRENKMATTMNTEETPGAIPRKQSHALVVGASSLGTIFEWYDFYLYGLLATVISAQFFSGVNETTGFIFALAAFAAGFAVRPFGALVFGRIGDLVGRKNTFLVTMGIMGLSTFVVGLLPSYASIGVAAPVMLVLLRLLQGLALGGEYGGAATYVAEHAPEGKRGLFTSFIQTTATLGLFAALLVVIGTRTALGEEAFAAWGWRIPFLLSIVLLAVSMYIRMQLSESPVFQEMKDQGKTSKAPLTEAFGNWSNLKVVLVALIGAVAGQAVVWYTGQFYALFFLEKTLKVDGATVNIMIAIALALATPFFIVFGWLSDKIGRKPIIMTGCALAALTYFPLFNALTQAANPALYQAQATAPVSIVANQDECSFQFDPIGKNKFDARSCDVAKAYLAKASVSYENIEAPAGTIASIRIGNQVISGVDVNAVSGDARKAAITAFQDRTKAALTAVGYPSKADPAQVNKPLVIGILFLLVLYVTMVYGPIAALLVELFPTRIRYTSMSLPYHIGNGWLGGFLPTTAFAMVAATGNIYYGLWYPVTVAVVTLVAGLLFLPETFKRKLTD
;
A
#
# COMPACT_ATOMS: atom_id res chain seq x y z
N MET A 1 -0.31 3.47 58.13
CA MET A 1 -0.38 3.00 56.72
C MET A 1 -1.57 3.58 55.97
N GLU A 2 -2.75 3.66 56.60
CA GLU A 2 -3.93 4.32 55.97
C GLU A 2 -3.77 5.85 55.73
N ASN A 3 -3.02 6.54 56.61
CA ASN A 3 -2.76 7.97 56.45
C ASN A 3 -1.69 8.30 55.41
N ILE A 4 -0.77 7.37 55.12
CA ILE A 4 0.24 7.53 54.05
C ILE A 4 -0.42 7.36 52.66
N LEU A 5 -1.37 6.42 52.56
CA LEU A 5 -2.13 6.21 51.31
C LEU A 5 -3.06 7.39 50.96
N ARG A 6 -3.56 8.12 51.95
CA ARG A 6 -4.39 9.32 51.67
C ARG A 6 -3.58 10.50 51.16
N THR A 7 -2.30 10.60 51.51
CA THR A 7 -1.42 11.68 51.07
C THR A 7 -0.83 11.41 49.68
N GLU A 8 -0.55 10.13 49.33
CA GLU A 8 -0.01 9.76 48.01
C GLU A 8 -1.08 9.69 46.89
N LEU A 9 -2.35 9.45 47.26
CA LEU A 9 -3.46 9.46 46.26
C LEU A 9 -3.90 10.86 45.84
N GLN A 10 -3.34 11.92 46.42
CA GLN A 10 -3.60 13.32 46.07
C GLN A 10 -2.50 13.94 45.19
N SER A 11 -1.45 13.21 44.84
CA SER A 11 -0.41 13.69 43.93
C SER A 11 -0.70 13.23 42.50
N ASP A 12 -0.84 14.17 41.58
CA ASP A 12 -1.13 13.95 40.13
C ASP A 12 0.02 13.26 39.35
N GLU A 13 1.01 12.66 40.01
CA GLU A 13 2.23 12.16 39.36
C GLU A 13 2.35 10.63 39.24
N ILE A 14 1.38 9.85 39.69
CA ILE A 14 1.47 8.37 39.57
C ILE A 14 0.62 7.86 38.42
N PRO A 15 1.17 7.06 37.48
CA PRO A 15 0.38 6.47 36.40
C PRO A 15 -0.72 5.55 36.95
N ALA A 16 -1.93 5.67 36.43
CA ALA A 16 -3.12 4.91 36.82
C ALA A 16 -2.91 3.38 36.92
N LEU A 17 -1.95 2.83 36.18
CA LEU A 17 -1.58 1.42 36.17
C LEU A 17 -0.86 1.00 37.48
N ALA A 18 -0.02 1.87 38.03
CA ALA A 18 0.71 1.58 39.27
C ALA A 18 -0.23 1.62 40.47
N THR A 19 -1.18 2.54 40.47
CA THR A 19 -2.22 2.65 41.50
C THR A 19 -3.16 1.44 41.50
N PHE A 20 -3.50 0.94 40.30
CA PHE A 20 -4.34 -0.25 40.14
C PHE A 20 -3.61 -1.54 40.56
N GLN A 21 -2.32 -1.70 40.26
CA GLN A 21 -1.52 -2.83 40.68
C GLN A 21 -1.33 -2.86 42.22
N LEU A 22 -1.08 -1.71 42.84
CA LEU A 22 -0.92 -1.61 44.27
C LEU A 22 -2.23 -1.92 45.00
N ALA A 23 -3.36 -1.41 44.52
CA ALA A 23 -4.69 -1.68 45.06
C ALA A 23 -5.09 -3.15 44.92
N THR A 24 -4.71 -3.82 43.83
CA THR A 24 -4.99 -5.24 43.60
C THR A 24 -4.14 -6.13 44.50
N THR A 25 -2.88 -5.78 44.72
CA THR A 25 -1.97 -6.53 45.59
C THR A 25 -2.40 -6.45 47.07
N ILE A 26 -2.86 -5.28 47.51
CA ILE A 26 -3.36 -5.08 48.88
C ILE A 26 -4.73 -5.77 49.10
N ALA A 27 -5.58 -5.82 48.06
CA ALA A 27 -6.86 -6.52 48.11
C ALA A 27 -6.68 -8.04 48.25
N LEU A 28 -5.68 -8.61 47.59
CA LEU A 28 -5.41 -10.07 47.64
C LEU A 28 -4.91 -10.57 49.00
N ALA A 29 -4.42 -9.69 49.87
CA ALA A 29 -3.90 -10.04 51.19
C ALA A 29 -4.95 -10.03 52.33
N LYS A 30 -6.23 -9.69 52.02
CA LYS A 30 -7.30 -9.60 53.04
C LYS A 30 -8.36 -10.70 52.93
N PRO A 31 -9.09 -11.08 54.03
CA PRO A 31 -10.21 -12.03 53.99
C PRO A 31 -11.31 -11.56 53.01
N GLU A 32 -12.01 -12.53 52.41
CA GLU A 32 -12.94 -12.34 51.30
C GLU A 32 -14.01 -11.26 51.54
N GLN A 33 -14.59 -11.18 52.72
CA GLN A 33 -15.61 -10.20 53.10
C GLN A 33 -15.05 -8.76 53.12
N GLN A 34 -13.78 -8.60 53.49
CA GLN A 34 -13.13 -7.28 53.49
C GLN A 34 -12.69 -6.84 52.10
N ARG A 35 -12.45 -7.79 51.21
CA ARG A 35 -12.19 -7.52 49.76
C ARG A 35 -13.43 -6.96 49.07
N LEU A 36 -14.57 -7.59 49.26
CA LEU A 36 -15.86 -7.15 48.70
C LEU A 36 -16.26 -5.73 49.15
N ASN A 37 -16.10 -5.45 50.45
CA ASN A 37 -16.42 -4.12 51.00
C ASN A 37 -15.45 -3.03 50.50
N MET A 38 -14.19 -3.36 50.26
CA MET A 38 -13.19 -2.42 49.71
C MET A 38 -13.41 -2.16 48.23
N LEU A 39 -13.75 -3.20 47.46
CA LEU A 39 -14.11 -3.06 46.05
C LEU A 39 -15.41 -2.27 45.83
N GLN A 40 -16.42 -2.48 46.71
CA GLN A 40 -17.67 -1.71 46.68
C GLN A 40 -17.43 -0.23 46.98
N ARG A 41 -16.54 0.10 47.93
CA ARG A 41 -16.16 1.49 48.25
C ARG A 41 -15.37 2.13 47.12
N LEU A 42 -14.45 1.42 46.46
CA LEU A 42 -13.69 1.93 45.30
C LEU A 42 -14.59 2.14 44.06
N LEU A 43 -15.54 1.24 43.84
CA LEU A 43 -16.51 1.36 42.77
C LEU A 43 -17.60 2.42 43.07
N GLY A 44 -17.97 2.60 44.33
CA GLY A 44 -18.90 3.64 44.82
C GLY A 44 -18.29 5.04 44.68
N ALA A 45 -17.05 5.22 45.15
CA ALA A 45 -16.33 6.49 45.01
C ALA A 45 -16.12 6.93 43.54
N ASN A 46 -15.92 5.94 42.66
CA ASN A 46 -15.84 6.23 41.22
C ASN A 46 -17.20 6.60 40.60
N ARG A 47 -18.32 6.14 41.16
CA ARG A 47 -19.68 6.51 40.74
C ARG A 47 -20.07 7.91 41.25
N GLU A 48 -19.73 8.25 42.46
CA GLU A 48 -19.99 9.59 43.03
C GLU A 48 -19.16 10.67 42.33
N ASN A 49 -17.89 10.42 42.04
CA ASN A 49 -17.06 11.34 41.23
C ASN A 49 -17.55 11.47 39.78
N LYS A 50 -18.08 10.41 39.20
CA LYS A 50 -18.66 10.46 37.86
C LYS A 50 -20.01 11.20 37.82
N MET A 51 -20.86 11.05 38.85
CA MET A 51 -22.10 11.81 39.00
C MET A 51 -21.87 13.29 39.34
N ALA A 52 -20.89 13.60 40.19
CA ALA A 52 -20.52 14.99 40.46
C ALA A 52 -19.94 15.70 39.26
N THR A 53 -19.22 14.99 38.37
CA THR A 53 -18.70 15.53 37.10
C THR A 53 -19.79 15.71 36.04
N THR A 54 -20.89 14.91 36.09
CA THR A 54 -22.00 14.99 35.13
C THR A 54 -23.10 15.99 35.53
N MET A 55 -23.17 16.38 36.80
CA MET A 55 -24.17 17.38 37.24
C MET A 55 -23.68 18.84 37.19
N ASN A 56 -22.39 19.08 36.92
CA ASN A 56 -21.83 20.44 36.77
C ASN A 56 -21.58 20.85 35.31
N THR A 57 -22.23 20.22 34.35
CA THR A 57 -22.27 20.75 32.97
C THR A 57 -23.54 21.58 32.77
N GLU A 58 -23.69 22.68 33.48
CA GLU A 58 -24.33 23.86 32.91
C GLU A 58 -23.41 24.34 31.79
N GLU A 59 -23.87 24.27 30.55
CA GLU A 59 -23.21 24.83 29.37
C GLU A 59 -23.03 26.34 29.58
N THR A 60 -21.86 26.72 30.06
CA THR A 60 -21.41 28.10 30.01
C THR A 60 -21.11 28.42 28.54
N PRO A 61 -21.82 29.38 27.89
CA PRO A 61 -21.48 29.82 26.55
C PRO A 61 -20.07 30.45 26.59
N GLY A 62 -19.07 29.75 26.08
CA GLY A 62 -17.67 30.23 26.07
C GLY A 62 -16.63 29.27 26.63
N ALA A 63 -16.95 28.00 26.90
CA ALA A 63 -15.95 27.01 27.28
C ALA A 63 -14.97 26.80 26.11
N ILE A 64 -13.74 27.30 26.29
CA ILE A 64 -12.59 27.07 25.37
C ILE A 64 -12.46 25.55 25.20
N PRO A 65 -12.49 24.99 23.96
CA PRO A 65 -12.37 23.57 23.73
C PRO A 65 -11.10 23.05 24.42
N ARG A 66 -11.21 22.03 25.24
CA ARG A 66 -10.08 21.42 25.96
C ARG A 66 -9.05 21.01 24.91
N LYS A 67 -7.88 21.68 24.90
CA LYS A 67 -6.81 21.44 23.92
C LYS A 67 -6.37 19.99 24.04
N GLN A 68 -6.73 19.17 23.06
CA GLN A 68 -6.36 17.74 23.08
C GLN A 68 -4.83 17.61 23.00
N SER A 69 -4.29 16.59 23.67
CA SER A 69 -2.86 16.28 23.59
C SER A 69 -2.51 15.90 22.15
N HIS A 70 -1.48 16.53 21.60
CA HIS A 70 -0.96 16.23 20.25
C HIS A 70 -0.60 14.75 20.11
N ALA A 71 -0.08 14.11 21.17
CA ALA A 71 0.24 12.68 21.18
C ALA A 71 -1.02 11.82 21.00
N LEU A 72 -2.15 12.20 21.61
CA LEU A 72 -3.43 11.50 21.44
C LEU A 72 -3.94 11.61 20.00
N VAL A 73 -3.88 12.81 19.41
CA VAL A 73 -4.31 13.06 18.03
C VAL A 73 -3.49 12.24 17.03
N VAL A 74 -2.16 12.30 17.14
CA VAL A 74 -1.25 11.53 16.26
C VAL A 74 -1.42 10.04 16.49
N GLY A 75 -1.42 9.58 17.74
CA GLY A 75 -1.55 8.17 18.10
C GLY A 75 -2.88 7.56 17.62
N ALA A 76 -3.99 8.25 17.86
CA ALA A 76 -5.31 7.78 17.43
C ALA A 76 -5.47 7.74 15.90
N SER A 77 -4.94 8.76 15.20
CA SER A 77 -4.94 8.78 13.73
C SER A 77 -4.03 7.70 13.15
N SER A 78 -2.84 7.51 13.73
CA SER A 78 -1.88 6.50 13.28
C SER A 78 -2.38 5.07 13.53
N LEU A 79 -2.99 4.78 14.68
CA LEU A 79 -3.55 3.45 14.96
C LEU A 79 -4.61 3.05 13.93
N GLY A 80 -5.48 3.96 13.56
CA GLY A 80 -6.47 3.66 12.54
C GLY A 80 -5.86 3.37 11.18
N THR A 81 -4.89 4.18 10.76
CA THR A 81 -4.19 3.95 9.50
C THR A 81 -3.31 2.68 9.52
N ILE A 82 -2.81 2.23 10.69
CA ILE A 82 -2.17 0.91 10.80
C ILE A 82 -3.15 -0.20 10.46
N PHE A 83 -4.40 -0.11 10.94
CA PHE A 83 -5.42 -1.12 10.66
C PHE A 83 -5.88 -1.09 9.20
N GLU A 84 -5.92 0.10 8.57
CA GLU A 84 -6.14 0.25 7.13
C GLU A 84 -5.08 -0.50 6.33
N TRP A 85 -3.80 -0.29 6.64
CA TRP A 85 -2.71 -0.96 5.96
C TRP A 85 -2.65 -2.46 6.28
N TYR A 86 -3.01 -2.86 7.50
CA TYR A 86 -3.19 -4.27 7.86
C TYR A 86 -4.17 -4.97 6.91
N ASP A 87 -5.38 -4.42 6.76
CA ASP A 87 -6.42 -4.96 5.89
C ASP A 87 -5.97 -5.02 4.43
N PHE A 88 -5.27 -4.00 3.98
CA PHE A 88 -4.71 -3.93 2.64
C PHE A 88 -3.70 -5.05 2.38
N TYR A 89 -2.74 -5.23 3.28
CA TYR A 89 -1.70 -6.25 3.13
C TYR A 89 -2.21 -7.69 3.30
N LEU A 90 -3.24 -7.90 4.11
CA LEU A 90 -3.84 -9.22 4.28
C LEU A 90 -4.21 -9.86 2.94
N TYR A 91 -4.85 -9.09 2.06
CA TYR A 91 -5.25 -9.63 0.77
C TYR A 91 -4.05 -10.01 -0.10
N GLY A 92 -3.04 -9.18 -0.13
CA GLY A 92 -1.79 -9.47 -0.86
C GLY A 92 -1.07 -10.71 -0.33
N LEU A 93 -0.93 -10.82 0.99
CA LEU A 93 -0.28 -11.95 1.66
C LEU A 93 -1.05 -13.27 1.48
N LEU A 94 -2.37 -13.19 1.37
CA LEU A 94 -3.27 -14.34 1.23
C LEU A 94 -3.77 -14.57 -0.21
N ALA A 95 -3.20 -13.87 -1.20
CA ALA A 95 -3.68 -13.91 -2.59
C ALA A 95 -3.75 -15.33 -3.16
N THR A 96 -2.79 -16.20 -2.85
CA THR A 96 -2.79 -17.62 -3.28
C THR A 96 -3.95 -18.37 -2.65
N VAL A 97 -4.20 -18.19 -1.35
CA VAL A 97 -5.31 -18.83 -0.63
C VAL A 97 -6.64 -18.31 -1.15
N ILE A 98 -6.76 -17.00 -1.35
CA ILE A 98 -7.95 -16.36 -1.93
C ILE A 98 -8.23 -16.92 -3.34
N SER A 99 -7.19 -17.08 -4.15
CA SER A 99 -7.31 -17.73 -5.47
C SER A 99 -7.93 -19.13 -5.36
N ALA A 100 -7.39 -19.96 -4.51
CA ALA A 100 -7.87 -21.34 -4.31
C ALA A 100 -9.29 -21.39 -3.74
N GLN A 101 -9.66 -20.48 -2.86
CA GLN A 101 -10.96 -20.49 -2.19
C GLN A 101 -12.09 -19.87 -3.03
N PHE A 102 -11.80 -18.82 -3.80
CA PHE A 102 -12.84 -18.04 -4.49
C PHE A 102 -12.84 -18.22 -6.02
N PHE A 103 -11.75 -18.72 -6.61
CA PHE A 103 -11.60 -18.84 -8.05
C PHE A 103 -11.26 -20.27 -8.49
N SER A 104 -11.61 -21.28 -7.68
CA SER A 104 -11.34 -22.70 -7.97
C SER A 104 -12.11 -23.28 -9.18
N GLY A 105 -13.08 -22.55 -9.73
CA GLY A 105 -13.80 -22.91 -10.95
C GLY A 105 -13.01 -22.75 -12.25
N VAL A 106 -11.80 -22.18 -12.18
CA VAL A 106 -10.87 -22.00 -13.31
C VAL A 106 -9.52 -22.63 -12.99
N ASN A 107 -8.62 -22.72 -13.98
CA ASN A 107 -7.26 -23.21 -13.70
C ASN A 107 -6.51 -22.28 -12.71
N GLU A 108 -5.53 -22.85 -12.01
CA GLU A 108 -4.79 -22.17 -10.93
C GLU A 108 -4.20 -20.81 -11.34
N THR A 109 -3.59 -20.73 -12.52
CA THR A 109 -3.02 -19.48 -13.05
C THR A 109 -4.08 -18.42 -13.28
N THR A 110 -5.20 -18.79 -13.90
CA THR A 110 -6.33 -17.88 -14.14
C THR A 110 -6.99 -17.46 -12.83
N GLY A 111 -7.13 -18.37 -11.87
CA GLY A 111 -7.65 -18.08 -10.53
C GLY A 111 -6.79 -17.05 -9.79
N PHE A 112 -5.47 -17.20 -9.85
CA PHE A 112 -4.54 -16.25 -9.25
C PHE A 112 -4.61 -14.87 -9.92
N ILE A 113 -4.71 -14.81 -11.27
CA ILE A 113 -4.90 -13.57 -12.01
C ILE A 113 -6.21 -12.89 -11.59
N PHE A 114 -7.31 -13.63 -11.43
CA PHE A 114 -8.58 -13.07 -10.97
C PHE A 114 -8.52 -12.58 -9.52
N ALA A 115 -7.77 -13.23 -8.65
CA ALA A 115 -7.52 -12.74 -7.31
C ALA A 115 -6.77 -11.39 -7.34
N LEU A 116 -5.73 -11.27 -8.18
CA LEU A 116 -5.02 -10.02 -8.36
C LEU A 116 -5.88 -8.92 -9.02
N ALA A 117 -6.74 -9.28 -9.97
CA ALA A 117 -7.68 -8.34 -10.58
C ALA A 117 -8.73 -7.83 -9.58
N ALA A 118 -9.21 -8.69 -8.67
CA ALA A 118 -10.09 -8.28 -7.57
C ALA A 118 -9.37 -7.30 -6.61
N PHE A 119 -8.08 -7.49 -6.36
CA PHE A 119 -7.27 -6.54 -5.61
C PHE A 119 -7.14 -5.20 -6.34
N ALA A 120 -6.86 -5.24 -7.65
CA ALA A 120 -6.74 -4.04 -8.49
C ALA A 120 -8.06 -3.25 -8.61
N ALA A 121 -9.21 -3.93 -8.56
CA ALA A 121 -10.53 -3.29 -8.59
C ALA A 121 -10.72 -2.29 -7.43
N GLY A 122 -10.17 -2.59 -6.25
CA GLY A 122 -10.15 -1.66 -5.12
C GLY A 122 -9.41 -0.36 -5.42
N PHE A 123 -8.31 -0.40 -6.20
CA PHE A 123 -7.57 0.80 -6.60
C PHE A 123 -8.35 1.64 -7.63
N ALA A 124 -9.04 0.97 -8.56
CA ALA A 124 -9.78 1.64 -9.63
C ALA A 124 -10.88 2.58 -9.10
N VAL A 125 -11.52 2.23 -7.98
CA VAL A 125 -12.64 3.00 -7.41
C VAL A 125 -12.22 4.06 -6.38
N ARG A 126 -10.96 4.09 -5.93
CA ARG A 126 -10.48 5.07 -4.93
C ARG A 126 -10.74 6.53 -5.30
N PRO A 127 -10.50 7.00 -6.55
CA PRO A 127 -10.80 8.38 -6.92
C PRO A 127 -12.29 8.74 -6.77
N PHE A 128 -13.19 7.79 -7.03
CA PHE A 128 -14.63 8.01 -6.82
C PHE A 128 -14.95 8.13 -5.33
N GLY A 129 -14.33 7.30 -4.48
CA GLY A 129 -14.40 7.42 -3.03
C GLY A 129 -13.90 8.78 -2.53
N ALA A 130 -12.79 9.27 -3.11
CA ALA A 130 -12.26 10.58 -2.80
C ALA A 130 -13.25 11.72 -3.09
N LEU A 131 -14.01 11.63 -4.20
CA LEU A 131 -15.05 12.60 -4.53
C LEU A 131 -16.22 12.55 -3.54
N VAL A 132 -16.69 11.34 -3.22
CA VAL A 132 -17.85 11.16 -2.31
C VAL A 132 -17.47 11.58 -0.89
N PHE A 133 -16.45 10.99 -0.31
CA PHE A 133 -16.09 11.22 1.09
C PHE A 133 -15.35 12.54 1.30
N GLY A 134 -14.62 13.05 0.30
CA GLY A 134 -14.07 14.38 0.32
C GLY A 134 -15.14 15.44 0.49
N ARG A 135 -16.23 15.35 -0.33
CA ARG A 135 -17.39 16.24 -0.21
C ARG A 135 -18.06 16.14 1.16
N ILE A 136 -18.29 14.92 1.66
CA ILE A 136 -18.92 14.72 2.98
C ILE A 136 -18.03 15.33 4.07
N GLY A 137 -16.70 15.15 4.00
CA GLY A 137 -15.77 15.70 4.98
C GLY A 137 -15.69 17.22 5.01
N ASP A 138 -15.87 17.88 3.87
CA ASP A 138 -15.93 19.35 3.81
C ASP A 138 -17.31 19.90 4.23
N LEU A 139 -18.40 19.13 4.12
CA LEU A 139 -19.75 19.53 4.52
C LEU A 139 -20.08 19.21 5.97
N VAL A 140 -19.77 17.99 6.42
CA VAL A 140 -20.22 17.43 7.70
C VAL A 140 -19.15 17.51 8.77
N GLY A 141 -17.88 17.39 8.39
CA GLY A 141 -16.72 17.40 9.28
C GLY A 141 -15.73 16.25 9.01
N ARG A 142 -14.49 16.45 9.44
CA ARG A 142 -13.39 15.50 9.20
C ARG A 142 -13.56 14.23 10.01
N LYS A 143 -13.88 14.38 11.31
CA LYS A 143 -14.05 13.28 12.27
C LYS A 143 -15.14 12.30 11.82
N ASN A 144 -16.34 12.79 11.51
CA ASN A 144 -17.48 11.94 11.21
C ASN A 144 -17.29 11.16 9.90
N THR A 145 -16.75 11.82 8.87
CA THR A 145 -16.44 11.18 7.59
C THR A 145 -15.42 10.07 7.77
N PHE A 146 -14.38 10.32 8.56
CA PHE A 146 -13.34 9.36 8.86
C PHE A 146 -13.85 8.13 9.64
N LEU A 147 -14.78 8.30 10.57
CA LEU A 147 -15.45 7.19 11.26
C LEU A 147 -16.28 6.32 10.31
N VAL A 148 -16.99 6.93 9.37
CA VAL A 148 -17.82 6.20 8.39
C VAL A 148 -16.93 5.40 7.42
N THR A 149 -15.89 6.00 6.86
CA THR A 149 -14.99 5.31 5.92
C THR A 149 -14.28 4.13 6.57
N MET A 150 -13.78 4.30 7.79
CA MET A 150 -13.17 3.21 8.56
C MET A 150 -14.18 2.11 8.87
N GLY A 151 -15.40 2.47 9.26
CA GLY A 151 -16.46 1.49 9.53
C GLY A 151 -16.78 0.63 8.32
N ILE A 152 -16.93 1.25 7.14
CA ILE A 152 -17.17 0.54 5.87
C ILE A 152 -15.99 -0.38 5.56
N MET A 153 -14.75 0.11 5.68
CA MET A 153 -13.56 -0.67 5.36
C MET A 153 -13.39 -1.88 6.29
N GLY A 154 -13.36 -1.66 7.60
CA GLY A 154 -13.14 -2.75 8.57
C GLY A 154 -14.28 -3.77 8.58
N LEU A 155 -15.55 -3.33 8.41
CA LEU A 155 -16.68 -4.26 8.28
C LEU A 155 -16.59 -5.07 6.99
N SER A 156 -16.22 -4.44 5.87
CA SER A 156 -16.03 -5.16 4.61
C SER A 156 -14.93 -6.20 4.72
N THR A 157 -13.81 -5.89 5.38
CA THR A 157 -12.71 -6.83 5.63
C THR A 157 -13.15 -8.01 6.50
N PHE A 158 -13.87 -7.72 7.58
CA PHE A 158 -14.43 -8.75 8.45
C PHE A 158 -15.34 -9.71 7.69
N VAL A 159 -16.24 -9.17 6.83
CA VAL A 159 -17.18 -9.96 6.03
C VAL A 159 -16.44 -10.85 5.02
N VAL A 160 -15.26 -10.45 4.49
CA VAL A 160 -14.44 -11.33 3.65
C VAL A 160 -14.10 -12.63 4.38
N GLY A 161 -13.79 -12.56 5.70
CA GLY A 161 -13.52 -13.74 6.51
C GLY A 161 -14.72 -14.68 6.71
N LEU A 162 -15.94 -14.17 6.53
CA LEU A 162 -17.20 -14.94 6.64
C LEU A 162 -17.68 -15.50 5.30
N LEU A 163 -17.10 -15.06 4.17
CA LEU A 163 -17.59 -15.48 2.86
C LEU A 163 -17.48 -17.00 2.66
N PRO A 164 -18.54 -17.63 2.12
CA PRO A 164 -18.47 -19.00 1.65
C PRO A 164 -17.51 -19.13 0.46
N SER A 165 -16.88 -20.31 0.30
CA SER A 165 -15.98 -20.59 -0.82
C SER A 165 -16.75 -20.82 -2.13
N TYR A 166 -16.02 -20.82 -3.25
CA TYR A 166 -16.56 -21.19 -4.56
C TYR A 166 -17.20 -22.58 -4.55
N ALA A 167 -16.63 -23.54 -3.82
CA ALA A 167 -17.17 -24.88 -3.69
C ALA A 167 -18.58 -24.92 -3.06
N SER A 168 -18.91 -23.92 -2.22
CA SER A 168 -20.20 -23.85 -1.51
C SER A 168 -21.28 -23.12 -2.31
N ILE A 169 -20.95 -21.97 -2.92
CA ILE A 169 -21.93 -21.08 -3.56
C ILE A 169 -21.59 -20.72 -5.03
N GLY A 170 -20.62 -21.38 -5.62
CA GLY A 170 -20.22 -21.19 -7.01
C GLY A 170 -19.79 -19.76 -7.32
N VAL A 171 -20.22 -19.23 -8.46
CA VAL A 171 -19.84 -17.90 -8.98
C VAL A 171 -20.25 -16.74 -8.04
N ALA A 172 -21.19 -16.95 -7.14
CA ALA A 172 -21.58 -15.91 -6.17
C ALA A 172 -20.42 -15.54 -5.22
N ALA A 173 -19.53 -16.50 -4.90
CA ALA A 173 -18.39 -16.26 -4.00
C ALA A 173 -17.42 -15.18 -4.54
N PRO A 174 -16.86 -15.30 -5.75
CA PRO A 174 -15.99 -14.27 -6.30
C PRO A 174 -16.72 -12.95 -6.56
N VAL A 175 -18.00 -12.94 -6.93
CA VAL A 175 -18.78 -11.71 -7.10
C VAL A 175 -18.88 -10.96 -5.78
N MET A 176 -19.24 -11.65 -4.69
CA MET A 176 -19.32 -11.03 -3.36
C MET A 176 -17.96 -10.49 -2.90
N LEU A 177 -16.87 -11.24 -3.14
CA LEU A 177 -15.51 -10.80 -2.85
C LEU A 177 -15.16 -9.50 -3.59
N VAL A 178 -15.43 -9.43 -4.91
CA VAL A 178 -15.16 -8.24 -5.73
C VAL A 178 -16.00 -7.05 -5.23
N LEU A 179 -17.28 -7.24 -4.91
CA LEU A 179 -18.13 -6.17 -4.36
C LEU A 179 -17.60 -5.63 -3.04
N LEU A 180 -17.14 -6.49 -2.13
CA LEU A 180 -16.50 -6.06 -0.88
C LEU A 180 -15.20 -5.30 -1.15
N ARG A 181 -14.41 -5.71 -2.15
CA ARG A 181 -13.19 -4.99 -2.57
C ARG A 181 -13.48 -3.62 -3.13
N LEU A 182 -14.56 -3.48 -3.91
CA LEU A 182 -15.01 -2.18 -4.41
C LEU A 182 -15.45 -1.27 -3.25
N LEU A 183 -16.19 -1.80 -2.27
CA LEU A 183 -16.58 -1.06 -1.06
C LEU A 183 -15.37 -0.61 -0.24
N GLN A 184 -14.39 -1.48 -0.02
CA GLN A 184 -13.14 -1.14 0.65
C GLN A 184 -12.38 -0.05 -0.11
N GLY A 185 -12.23 -0.19 -1.42
CA GLY A 185 -11.57 0.81 -2.26
C GLY A 185 -12.27 2.17 -2.23
N LEU A 186 -13.60 2.18 -2.24
CA LEU A 186 -14.39 3.40 -2.12
C LEU A 186 -14.15 4.09 -0.77
N ALA A 187 -14.17 3.33 0.33
CA ALA A 187 -13.92 3.85 1.68
C ALA A 187 -12.49 4.42 1.83
N LEU A 188 -11.48 3.67 1.34
CA LEU A 188 -10.08 4.11 1.31
C LEU A 188 -9.89 5.46 0.59
N GLY A 189 -10.71 5.73 -0.44
CA GLY A 189 -10.69 7.01 -1.14
C GLY A 189 -10.98 8.23 -0.25
N GLY A 190 -11.67 8.04 0.88
CA GLY A 190 -11.91 9.10 1.88
C GLY A 190 -10.91 9.11 3.04
N GLU A 191 -10.31 7.99 3.38
CA GLU A 191 -9.62 7.84 4.66
C GLU A 191 -8.32 8.65 4.76
N TYR A 192 -7.41 8.52 3.78
CA TYR A 192 -6.14 9.22 3.82
C TYR A 192 -6.28 10.74 3.90
N GLY A 193 -7.18 11.32 3.08
CA GLY A 193 -7.45 12.77 3.10
C GLY A 193 -7.95 13.23 4.46
N GLY A 194 -8.79 12.43 5.13
CA GLY A 194 -9.28 12.67 6.48
C GLY A 194 -8.18 12.65 7.52
N ALA A 195 -7.37 11.59 7.55
CA ALA A 195 -6.27 11.43 8.51
C ALA A 195 -5.22 12.55 8.35
N ALA A 196 -4.79 12.81 7.12
CA ALA A 196 -3.79 13.82 6.81
C ALA A 196 -4.26 15.23 7.21
N THR A 197 -5.49 15.59 6.80
CA THR A 197 -6.09 16.89 7.16
C THR A 197 -6.25 17.02 8.66
N TYR A 198 -6.80 16.00 9.33
CA TYR A 198 -7.04 16.01 10.76
C TYR A 198 -5.76 16.22 11.56
N VAL A 199 -4.69 15.46 11.27
CA VAL A 199 -3.40 15.61 11.97
C VAL A 199 -2.73 16.93 11.65
N ALA A 200 -2.75 17.38 10.39
CA ALA A 200 -2.13 18.65 10.01
C ALA A 200 -2.83 19.88 10.63
N GLU A 201 -4.16 19.83 10.76
CA GLU A 201 -4.96 20.91 11.38
C GLU A 201 -4.80 20.97 12.93
N HIS A 202 -4.37 19.87 13.57
CA HIS A 202 -4.02 19.85 14.98
C HIS A 202 -2.52 20.06 15.26
N ALA A 203 -1.67 19.98 14.23
CA ALA A 203 -0.23 20.11 14.39
C ALA A 203 0.17 21.55 14.77
N PRO A 204 1.19 21.73 15.64
CA PRO A 204 1.75 23.04 15.90
C PRO A 204 2.29 23.70 14.62
N GLU A 205 2.22 25.02 14.56
CA GLU A 205 2.81 25.78 13.46
C GLU A 205 4.30 25.44 13.28
N GLY A 206 4.73 25.25 12.04
CA GLY A 206 6.11 24.89 11.69
C GLY A 206 6.53 23.46 12.02
N LYS A 207 5.59 22.57 12.43
CA LYS A 207 5.84 21.14 12.71
C LYS A 207 4.89 20.18 11.97
N ARG A 208 4.18 20.65 10.95
CA ARG A 208 3.19 19.84 10.23
C ARG A 208 3.81 18.67 9.50
N GLY A 209 4.98 18.87 8.88
CA GLY A 209 5.73 17.80 8.22
C GLY A 209 6.09 16.69 9.19
N LEU A 210 6.63 17.04 10.37
CA LEU A 210 6.93 16.08 11.43
C LEU A 210 5.67 15.32 11.88
N PHE A 211 4.57 16.02 12.18
CA PHE A 211 3.37 15.41 12.73
C PHE A 211 2.65 14.51 11.71
N THR A 212 2.54 14.94 10.47
CA THR A 212 1.91 14.13 9.41
C THR A 212 2.76 12.96 8.96
N SER A 213 4.08 13.02 9.13
CA SER A 213 4.98 11.91 8.79
C SER A 213 4.79 10.67 9.65
N PHE A 214 4.26 10.80 10.88
CA PHE A 214 3.89 9.64 11.69
C PHE A 214 2.80 8.80 11.02
N ILE A 215 1.86 9.40 10.27
CA ILE A 215 0.87 8.66 9.50
C ILE A 215 1.58 7.81 8.43
N GLN A 216 2.65 8.32 7.83
CA GLN A 216 3.35 7.60 6.75
C GLN A 216 4.09 6.34 7.24
N THR A 217 4.50 6.30 8.52
CA THR A 217 5.11 5.10 9.11
C THR A 217 4.12 3.95 9.26
N THR A 218 2.82 4.25 9.28
CA THR A 218 1.76 3.27 9.54
C THR A 218 1.63 2.21 8.46
N ALA A 219 2.04 2.51 7.23
CA ALA A 219 2.07 1.53 6.14
C ALA A 219 2.99 0.35 6.47
N THR A 220 4.21 0.63 6.95
CA THR A 220 5.15 -0.42 7.37
C THR A 220 4.67 -1.16 8.62
N LEU A 221 4.11 -0.44 9.59
CA LEU A 221 3.57 -1.06 10.81
C LEU A 221 2.37 -1.96 10.51
N GLY A 222 1.50 -1.56 9.56
CA GLY A 222 0.38 -2.38 9.10
C GLY A 222 0.84 -3.67 8.42
N LEU A 223 1.90 -3.60 7.58
CA LEU A 223 2.51 -4.79 6.98
C LEU A 223 3.03 -5.75 8.05
N PHE A 224 3.79 -5.26 9.04
CA PHE A 224 4.30 -6.10 10.12
C PHE A 224 3.17 -6.71 10.95
N ALA A 225 2.12 -5.95 11.25
CA ALA A 225 0.95 -6.46 11.95
C ALA A 225 0.27 -7.59 11.15
N ALA A 226 0.08 -7.41 9.85
CA ALA A 226 -0.49 -8.44 8.97
C ALA A 226 0.39 -9.69 8.91
N LEU A 227 1.71 -9.52 8.73
CA LEU A 227 2.67 -10.64 8.74
C LEU A 227 2.64 -11.41 10.05
N LEU A 228 2.67 -10.72 11.20
CA LEU A 228 2.63 -11.36 12.52
C LEU A 228 1.36 -12.19 12.70
N VAL A 229 0.20 -11.66 12.32
CA VAL A 229 -1.07 -12.38 12.45
C VAL A 229 -1.14 -13.57 11.50
N VAL A 230 -0.75 -13.40 10.23
CA VAL A 230 -0.77 -14.48 9.23
C VAL A 230 0.21 -15.58 9.60
N ILE A 231 1.46 -15.25 9.94
CA ILE A 231 2.49 -16.22 10.34
C ILE A 231 2.09 -16.90 11.65
N GLY A 232 1.64 -16.13 12.65
CA GLY A 232 1.21 -16.67 13.95
C GLY A 232 0.05 -17.65 13.79
N THR A 233 -0.96 -17.33 12.98
CA THR A 233 -2.10 -18.21 12.71
C THR A 233 -1.68 -19.47 11.96
N ARG A 234 -0.81 -19.31 10.94
CA ARG A 234 -0.29 -20.43 10.15
C ARG A 234 0.56 -21.37 10.99
N THR A 235 1.41 -20.84 11.85
CA THR A 235 2.25 -21.66 12.76
C THR A 235 1.42 -22.37 13.82
N ALA A 236 0.39 -21.72 14.35
CA ALA A 236 -0.46 -22.31 15.40
C ALA A 236 -1.36 -23.43 14.87
N LEU A 237 -1.87 -23.33 13.63
CA LEU A 237 -2.81 -24.29 13.05
C LEU A 237 -2.14 -25.34 12.16
N GLY A 238 -0.95 -25.08 11.66
CA GLY A 238 -0.31 -25.83 10.59
C GLY A 238 -0.83 -25.43 9.20
N GLU A 239 -0.07 -25.77 8.17
CA GLU A 239 -0.32 -25.31 6.79
C GLU A 239 -1.65 -25.83 6.23
N GLU A 240 -1.99 -27.10 6.48
CA GLU A 240 -3.21 -27.72 5.98
C GLU A 240 -4.48 -27.10 6.57
N ALA A 241 -4.56 -26.97 7.89
CA ALA A 241 -5.70 -26.34 8.57
C ALA A 241 -5.79 -24.83 8.23
N PHE A 242 -4.63 -24.16 8.10
CA PHE A 242 -4.59 -22.77 7.66
C PHE A 242 -5.17 -22.60 6.25
N ALA A 243 -4.77 -23.41 5.29
CA ALA A 243 -5.28 -23.36 3.92
C ALA A 243 -6.77 -23.72 3.84
N ALA A 244 -7.25 -24.68 4.66
CA ALA A 244 -8.64 -25.11 4.67
C ALA A 244 -9.59 -24.03 5.25
N TRP A 245 -9.29 -23.49 6.42
CA TRP A 245 -10.18 -22.53 7.11
C TRP A 245 -9.48 -21.42 7.90
N GLY A 246 -8.25 -21.66 8.37
CA GLY A 246 -7.54 -20.75 9.28
C GLY A 246 -7.19 -19.40 8.66
N TRP A 247 -7.15 -19.28 7.33
CA TRP A 247 -6.97 -18.04 6.60
C TRP A 247 -8.07 -16.99 6.89
N ARG A 248 -9.22 -17.43 7.43
CA ARG A 248 -10.31 -16.53 7.85
C ARG A 248 -9.97 -15.73 9.10
N ILE A 249 -9.17 -16.30 10.00
CA ILE A 249 -8.85 -15.67 11.31
C ILE A 249 -8.24 -14.28 11.15
N PRO A 250 -7.23 -14.03 10.29
CA PRO A 250 -6.72 -12.69 10.07
C PRO A 250 -7.79 -11.68 9.64
N PHE A 251 -8.74 -12.08 8.79
CA PHE A 251 -9.85 -11.22 8.38
C PHE A 251 -10.86 -10.99 9.52
N LEU A 252 -11.19 -12.03 10.29
CA LEU A 252 -12.11 -11.92 11.42
C LEU A 252 -11.55 -11.07 12.56
N LEU A 253 -10.23 -11.08 12.75
CA LEU A 253 -9.56 -10.23 13.75
C LEU A 253 -9.74 -8.74 13.43
N SER A 254 -9.97 -8.36 12.17
CA SER A 254 -10.19 -6.96 11.78
C SER A 254 -11.36 -6.30 12.51
N ILE A 255 -12.36 -7.06 12.98
CA ILE A 255 -13.49 -6.51 13.76
C ILE A 255 -13.02 -5.98 15.13
N VAL A 256 -12.06 -6.66 15.76
CA VAL A 256 -11.49 -6.23 17.04
C VAL A 256 -10.66 -4.97 16.82
N LEU A 257 -9.83 -4.95 15.76
CA LEU A 257 -9.02 -3.80 15.39
C LEU A 257 -9.91 -2.60 15.04
N LEU A 258 -11.00 -2.84 14.30
CA LEU A 258 -12.02 -1.81 14.00
C LEU A 258 -12.64 -1.27 15.28
N ALA A 259 -13.10 -2.14 16.20
CA ALA A 259 -13.74 -1.71 17.43
C ALA A 259 -12.80 -0.84 18.29
N VAL A 260 -11.54 -1.24 18.43
CA VAL A 260 -10.51 -0.47 19.17
C VAL A 260 -10.27 0.88 18.49
N SER A 261 -10.08 0.89 17.18
CA SER A 261 -9.85 2.13 16.43
C SER A 261 -11.05 3.08 16.48
N MET A 262 -12.26 2.56 16.31
CA MET A 262 -13.51 3.33 16.44
C MET A 262 -13.66 3.93 17.84
N TYR A 263 -13.43 3.13 18.89
CA TYR A 263 -13.48 3.59 20.29
C TYR A 263 -12.53 4.76 20.53
N ILE A 264 -11.26 4.63 20.12
CA ILE A 264 -10.25 5.67 20.32
C ILE A 264 -10.65 6.95 19.53
N ARG A 265 -11.13 6.81 18.31
CA ARG A 265 -11.50 7.96 17.47
C ARG A 265 -12.78 8.64 17.92
N MET A 266 -13.73 7.95 18.52
CA MET A 266 -14.91 8.58 19.13
C MET A 266 -14.53 9.56 20.24
N GLN A 267 -13.39 9.36 20.91
CA GLN A 267 -12.88 10.27 21.95
C GLN A 267 -12.25 11.56 21.36
N LEU A 268 -11.96 11.60 20.06
CA LEU A 268 -11.38 12.79 19.41
C LEU A 268 -12.45 13.87 19.20
N SER A 269 -12.07 15.13 19.33
CA SER A 269 -12.89 16.28 18.92
C SER A 269 -12.76 16.54 17.42
N GLU A 270 -13.67 17.34 16.86
CA GLU A 270 -13.54 17.81 15.47
C GLU A 270 -12.35 18.77 15.35
N SER A 271 -11.82 18.94 14.13
CA SER A 271 -10.70 19.84 13.84
C SER A 271 -10.99 21.27 14.29
N PRO A 272 -10.07 21.91 15.07
CA PRO A 272 -10.25 23.29 15.52
C PRO A 272 -10.42 24.27 14.35
N VAL A 273 -9.62 24.09 13.28
CA VAL A 273 -9.66 24.94 12.07
C VAL A 273 -10.99 24.79 11.34
N PHE A 274 -11.52 23.57 11.27
CA PHE A 274 -12.84 23.33 10.67
C PHE A 274 -13.96 23.92 11.51
N GLN A 275 -13.88 23.80 12.82
CA GLN A 275 -14.89 24.32 13.74
C GLN A 275 -14.94 25.85 13.67
N GLU A 276 -13.79 26.52 13.71
CA GLU A 276 -13.69 27.97 13.55
C GLU A 276 -14.29 28.44 12.22
N MET A 277 -13.95 27.75 11.11
CA MET A 277 -14.52 28.04 9.80
C MET A 277 -16.05 27.90 9.78
N LYS A 278 -16.58 26.86 10.44
CA LYS A 278 -18.03 26.59 10.55
C LYS A 278 -18.72 27.69 11.37
N ASP A 279 -18.14 28.08 12.51
CA ASP A 279 -18.68 29.12 13.40
C ASP A 279 -18.69 30.50 12.71
N GLN A 280 -17.71 30.75 11.81
CA GLN A 280 -17.67 31.94 10.97
C GLN A 280 -18.60 31.89 9.75
N GLY A 281 -19.34 30.77 9.53
CA GLY A 281 -20.23 30.60 8.38
C GLY A 281 -19.52 30.52 7.02
N LYS A 282 -18.22 30.21 6.99
CA LYS A 282 -17.38 30.18 5.78
C LYS A 282 -17.27 28.80 5.11
N THR A 283 -18.12 27.86 5.48
CA THR A 283 -18.16 26.52 4.86
C THR A 283 -18.62 26.59 3.40
N SER A 284 -18.04 25.76 2.53
CA SER A 284 -18.50 25.64 1.14
C SER A 284 -19.85 24.94 1.08
N LYS A 285 -20.79 25.46 0.28
CA LYS A 285 -22.07 24.79 0.01
C LYS A 285 -21.96 23.73 -1.10
N ALA A 286 -20.95 23.82 -1.96
CA ALA A 286 -20.73 22.95 -3.10
C ALA A 286 -19.23 22.65 -3.30
N PRO A 287 -18.59 21.86 -2.40
CA PRO A 287 -17.14 21.65 -2.42
C PRO A 287 -16.62 21.10 -3.74
N LEU A 288 -17.33 20.18 -4.40
CA LEU A 288 -16.92 19.62 -5.70
C LEU A 288 -16.90 20.68 -6.80
N THR A 289 -17.95 21.50 -6.89
CA THR A 289 -18.03 22.57 -7.89
C THR A 289 -16.98 23.64 -7.62
N GLU A 290 -16.75 23.99 -6.37
CA GLU A 290 -15.73 24.96 -6.00
C GLU A 290 -14.31 24.42 -6.27
N ALA A 291 -14.03 23.13 -5.98
CA ALA A 291 -12.73 22.51 -6.17
C ALA A 291 -12.40 22.32 -7.67
N PHE A 292 -13.36 21.86 -8.47
CA PHE A 292 -13.10 21.40 -9.84
C PHE A 292 -13.78 22.23 -10.92
N GLY A 293 -14.84 22.96 -10.62
CA GLY A 293 -15.51 23.87 -11.55
C GLY A 293 -14.85 25.25 -11.67
N ASN A 294 -14.02 25.62 -10.69
CA ASN A 294 -13.24 26.87 -10.73
C ASN A 294 -11.82 26.59 -11.20
N TRP A 295 -11.43 27.20 -12.34
CA TRP A 295 -10.13 26.97 -12.94
C TRP A 295 -8.95 27.27 -12.02
N SER A 296 -9.04 28.30 -11.17
CA SER A 296 -7.98 28.63 -10.20
C SER A 296 -7.71 27.49 -9.20
N ASN A 297 -8.75 26.79 -8.73
CA ASN A 297 -8.64 25.66 -7.82
C ASN A 297 -8.24 24.38 -8.59
N LEU A 298 -8.88 24.13 -9.74
CA LEU A 298 -8.55 22.97 -10.59
C LEU A 298 -7.09 22.97 -11.02
N LYS A 299 -6.53 24.15 -11.37
CA LYS A 299 -5.11 24.28 -11.66
C LYS A 299 -4.23 23.79 -10.51
N VAL A 300 -4.56 24.14 -9.27
CA VAL A 300 -3.81 23.68 -8.09
C VAL A 300 -3.94 22.16 -7.91
N VAL A 301 -5.12 21.59 -8.14
CA VAL A 301 -5.33 20.13 -8.12
C VAL A 301 -4.46 19.42 -9.16
N LEU A 302 -4.41 19.95 -10.40
CA LEU A 302 -3.56 19.39 -11.45
C LEU A 302 -2.07 19.52 -11.13
N VAL A 303 -1.65 20.66 -10.58
CA VAL A 303 -0.27 20.86 -10.13
C VAL A 303 0.06 19.91 -8.96
N ALA A 304 -0.85 19.69 -8.03
CA ALA A 304 -0.66 18.72 -6.94
C ALA A 304 -0.52 17.29 -7.49
N LEU A 305 -1.38 16.92 -8.46
CA LEU A 305 -1.32 15.59 -9.09
C LEU A 305 -0.01 15.38 -9.86
N ILE A 306 0.27 16.25 -10.83
CA ILE A 306 1.39 16.04 -11.75
C ILE A 306 2.72 16.45 -11.12
N GLY A 307 2.74 17.56 -10.37
CA GLY A 307 3.96 18.15 -9.80
C GLY A 307 4.38 17.57 -8.44
N ALA A 308 3.60 16.65 -7.84
CA ALA A 308 3.96 16.04 -6.57
C ALA A 308 3.51 14.58 -6.47
N VAL A 309 2.20 14.31 -6.54
CA VAL A 309 1.62 13.00 -6.17
C VAL A 309 1.95 11.92 -7.20
N ALA A 310 1.99 12.22 -8.48
CA ALA A 310 2.31 11.23 -9.51
C ALA A 310 3.70 10.63 -9.30
N GLY A 311 4.72 11.48 -9.10
CA GLY A 311 6.08 11.03 -8.79
C GLY A 311 6.18 10.31 -7.45
N GLN A 312 5.52 10.85 -6.41
CA GLN A 312 5.44 10.18 -5.12
C GLN A 312 4.87 8.77 -5.26
N ALA A 313 3.78 8.61 -6.00
CA ALA A 313 3.11 7.33 -6.17
C ALA A 313 4.02 6.31 -6.89
N VAL A 314 4.59 6.67 -8.03
CA VAL A 314 5.44 5.73 -8.76
C VAL A 314 6.72 5.38 -8.00
N VAL A 315 7.31 6.32 -7.26
CA VAL A 315 8.47 6.04 -6.41
C VAL A 315 8.09 5.07 -5.28
N TRP A 316 6.93 5.27 -4.64
CA TRP A 316 6.45 4.42 -3.55
C TRP A 316 6.20 2.98 -4.05
N TYR A 317 5.47 2.82 -5.14
CA TYR A 317 5.15 1.49 -5.68
C TYR A 317 6.37 0.79 -6.27
N THR A 318 7.33 1.53 -6.83
CA THR A 318 8.58 0.93 -7.32
C THR A 318 9.45 0.41 -6.19
N GLY A 319 9.64 1.20 -5.13
CA GLY A 319 10.53 0.85 -4.01
C GLY A 319 9.99 -0.28 -3.13
N GLN A 320 8.68 -0.52 -3.11
CA GLN A 320 8.09 -1.56 -2.27
C GLN A 320 7.57 -2.75 -3.09
N PHE A 321 6.67 -2.53 -4.05
CA PHE A 321 5.99 -3.62 -4.76
C PHE A 321 6.72 -4.07 -6.02
N TYR A 322 7.16 -3.15 -6.86
CA TYR A 322 7.85 -3.56 -8.09
C TYR A 322 9.18 -4.23 -7.78
N ALA A 323 9.95 -3.72 -6.82
CA ALA A 323 11.20 -4.35 -6.37
C ALA A 323 10.97 -5.76 -5.81
N LEU A 324 9.90 -5.97 -5.01
CA LEU A 324 9.51 -7.29 -4.51
C LEU A 324 9.21 -8.25 -5.66
N PHE A 325 8.33 -7.85 -6.57
CA PHE A 325 7.97 -8.70 -7.70
C PHE A 325 9.12 -8.92 -8.66
N PHE A 326 9.99 -7.94 -8.85
CA PHE A 326 11.20 -8.09 -9.67
C PHE A 326 12.13 -9.15 -9.08
N LEU A 327 12.38 -9.13 -7.78
CA LEU A 327 13.18 -10.16 -7.10
C LEU A 327 12.54 -11.55 -7.22
N GLU A 328 11.24 -11.66 -6.97
CA GLU A 328 10.53 -12.95 -6.92
C GLU A 328 10.23 -13.51 -8.30
N LYS A 329 9.68 -12.70 -9.20
CA LYS A 329 9.19 -13.17 -10.51
C LYS A 329 10.27 -13.09 -11.60
N THR A 330 11.07 -12.02 -11.63
CA THR A 330 12.11 -11.83 -12.66
C THR A 330 13.42 -12.48 -12.25
N LEU A 331 13.90 -12.23 -11.05
CA LEU A 331 15.17 -12.80 -10.59
C LEU A 331 15.01 -14.19 -9.97
N LYS A 332 13.79 -14.69 -9.81
CA LYS A 332 13.49 -16.05 -9.31
C LYS A 332 14.08 -16.35 -7.93
N VAL A 333 14.23 -15.34 -7.09
CA VAL A 333 14.62 -15.52 -5.70
C VAL A 333 13.46 -16.10 -4.92
N ASP A 334 13.74 -16.97 -3.95
CA ASP A 334 12.72 -17.56 -3.08
C ASP A 334 11.89 -16.50 -2.35
N GLY A 335 10.57 -16.64 -2.41
CA GLY A 335 9.66 -15.62 -1.88
C GLY A 335 9.78 -15.38 -0.38
N ALA A 336 10.08 -16.41 0.43
CA ALA A 336 10.30 -16.23 1.86
C ALA A 336 11.56 -15.38 2.12
N THR A 337 12.63 -15.65 1.39
CA THR A 337 13.89 -14.87 1.43
C THR A 337 13.65 -13.43 0.99
N VAL A 338 12.90 -13.20 -0.08
CA VAL A 338 12.55 -11.84 -0.57
C VAL A 338 11.77 -11.07 0.49
N ASN A 339 10.74 -11.68 1.08
CA ASN A 339 9.92 -11.04 2.09
C ASN A 339 10.73 -10.63 3.34
N ILE A 340 11.67 -11.47 3.78
CA ILE A 340 12.57 -11.15 4.89
C ILE A 340 13.47 -9.97 4.54
N MET A 341 14.10 -9.96 3.36
CA MET A 341 14.99 -8.88 2.95
C MET A 341 14.26 -7.55 2.83
N ILE A 342 13.05 -7.55 2.26
CA ILE A 342 12.19 -6.36 2.17
C ILE A 342 11.74 -5.90 3.56
N ALA A 343 11.33 -6.81 4.44
CA ALA A 343 10.94 -6.46 5.80
C ALA A 343 12.09 -5.77 6.56
N ILE A 344 13.32 -6.27 6.43
CA ILE A 344 14.51 -5.65 7.03
C ILE A 344 14.75 -4.25 6.44
N ALA A 345 14.73 -4.12 5.11
CA ALA A 345 14.92 -2.83 4.45
C ALA A 345 13.86 -1.80 4.86
N LEU A 346 12.60 -2.21 4.94
CA LEU A 346 11.48 -1.37 5.41
C LEU A 346 11.67 -0.96 6.88
N ALA A 347 12.05 -1.90 7.76
CA ALA A 347 12.30 -1.61 9.17
C ALA A 347 13.40 -0.55 9.34
N LEU A 348 14.51 -0.69 8.60
CA LEU A 348 15.63 0.25 8.61
C LEU A 348 15.26 1.63 8.04
N ALA A 349 14.41 1.66 7.01
CA ALA A 349 14.06 2.91 6.33
C ALA A 349 12.88 3.64 6.99
N THR A 350 11.99 2.97 7.73
CA THR A 350 10.79 3.59 8.33
C THR A 350 11.07 4.84 9.18
N PRO A 351 12.13 4.90 10.03
CA PRO A 351 12.44 6.12 10.78
C PRO A 351 12.69 7.34 9.89
N PHE A 352 13.12 7.15 8.64
CA PHE A 352 13.41 8.25 7.72
C PHE A 352 12.14 8.97 7.22
N PHE A 353 10.94 8.38 7.31
CA PHE A 353 9.70 9.13 7.12
C PHE A 353 9.64 10.32 8.09
N ILE A 354 9.96 10.06 9.36
CA ILE A 354 9.95 11.10 10.41
C ILE A 354 11.08 12.10 10.18
N VAL A 355 12.28 11.61 9.82
CA VAL A 355 13.43 12.47 9.52
C VAL A 355 13.11 13.43 8.37
N PHE A 356 12.62 12.94 7.24
CA PHE A 356 12.28 13.79 6.10
C PHE A 356 11.02 14.64 6.33
N GLY A 357 10.06 14.15 7.10
CA GLY A 357 8.95 14.95 7.57
C GLY A 357 9.41 16.14 8.39
N TRP A 358 10.26 15.91 9.40
CA TRP A 358 10.87 16.96 10.22
C TRP A 358 11.78 17.90 9.39
N LEU A 359 12.63 17.35 8.53
CA LEU A 359 13.52 18.14 7.67
C LEU A 359 12.69 19.06 6.75
N SER A 360 11.55 18.58 6.27
CA SER A 360 10.66 19.36 5.42
C SER A 360 10.08 20.59 6.12
N ASP A 361 9.96 20.58 7.45
CA ASP A 361 9.58 21.75 8.26
C ASP A 361 10.70 22.80 8.33
N LYS A 362 11.93 22.46 7.97
CA LYS A 362 13.10 23.33 8.02
C LYS A 362 13.48 23.91 6.66
N ILE A 363 13.58 23.05 5.64
CA ILE A 363 14.08 23.43 4.31
C ILE A 363 12.98 23.50 3.24
N GLY A 364 11.75 23.12 3.59
CA GLY A 364 10.60 23.11 2.67
C GLY A 364 10.20 21.70 2.21
N ARG A 365 8.96 21.59 1.71
CA ARG A 365 8.35 20.34 1.23
C ARG A 365 8.89 19.96 -0.15
N LYS A 366 8.86 20.95 -1.04
CA LYS A 366 9.22 20.80 -2.45
C LYS A 366 10.66 20.30 -2.66
N PRO A 367 11.72 20.84 -2.03
CA PRO A 367 13.09 20.37 -2.27
C PRO A 367 13.27 18.89 -1.99
N ILE A 368 12.69 18.37 -0.90
CA ILE A 368 12.84 16.98 -0.50
C ILE A 368 12.14 16.05 -1.48
N ILE A 369 10.87 16.36 -1.84
CA ILE A 369 10.10 15.55 -2.79
C ILE A 369 10.78 15.54 -4.16
N MET A 370 11.22 16.70 -4.65
CA MET A 370 11.88 16.80 -5.95
C MET A 370 13.22 16.06 -5.97
N THR A 371 13.99 16.12 -4.88
CA THR A 371 15.24 15.33 -4.76
C THR A 371 14.96 13.84 -4.78
N GLY A 372 13.92 13.36 -4.08
CA GLY A 372 13.51 11.96 -4.13
C GLY A 372 13.13 11.50 -5.55
N CYS A 373 12.35 12.31 -6.30
CA CYS A 373 12.03 12.03 -7.70
C CYS A 373 13.27 12.04 -8.60
N ALA A 374 14.18 13.00 -8.41
CA ALA A 374 15.42 13.08 -9.18
C ALA A 374 16.33 11.88 -8.96
N LEU A 375 16.54 11.47 -7.70
CA LEU A 375 17.32 10.29 -7.35
C LEU A 375 16.70 9.03 -7.96
N ALA A 376 15.39 8.85 -7.86
CA ALA A 376 14.67 7.74 -8.47
C ALA A 376 14.90 7.70 -10.00
N ALA A 377 14.69 8.82 -10.68
CA ALA A 377 14.85 8.91 -12.13
C ALA A 377 16.28 8.59 -12.60
N LEU A 378 17.29 9.05 -11.86
CA LEU A 378 18.69 8.87 -12.21
C LEU A 378 19.24 7.48 -11.87
N THR A 379 18.73 6.85 -10.81
CA THR A 379 19.39 5.67 -10.23
C THR A 379 18.61 4.37 -10.38
N TYR A 380 17.36 4.36 -10.80
CA TYR A 380 16.59 3.11 -10.90
C TYR A 380 17.24 2.09 -11.83
N PHE A 381 17.68 2.47 -13.02
CA PHE A 381 18.35 1.54 -13.93
C PHE A 381 19.63 0.94 -13.31
N PRO A 382 20.60 1.72 -12.82
CA PRO A 382 21.78 1.16 -12.20
C PRO A 382 21.48 0.36 -10.92
N LEU A 383 20.51 0.76 -10.10
CA LEU A 383 20.15 0.00 -8.90
C LEU A 383 19.50 -1.34 -9.22
N PHE A 384 18.60 -1.42 -10.21
CA PHE A 384 17.98 -2.68 -10.62
C PHE A 384 18.98 -3.59 -11.35
N ASN A 385 19.94 -3.03 -12.09
CA ASN A 385 21.06 -3.80 -12.64
C ASN A 385 21.92 -4.40 -11.51
N ALA A 386 22.33 -3.59 -10.54
CA ALA A 386 23.07 -4.07 -9.36
C ALA A 386 22.26 -5.09 -8.53
N LEU A 387 20.93 -4.90 -8.45
CA LEU A 387 20.03 -5.84 -7.80
C LEU A 387 20.03 -7.22 -8.50
N THR A 388 20.05 -7.22 -9.84
CA THR A 388 20.15 -8.45 -10.63
C THR A 388 21.47 -9.18 -10.36
N GLN A 389 22.58 -8.44 -10.38
CA GLN A 389 23.91 -9.00 -10.09
C GLN A 389 24.02 -9.56 -8.67
N ALA A 390 23.43 -8.86 -7.68
CA ALA A 390 23.48 -9.28 -6.28
C ALA A 390 22.54 -10.44 -5.95
N ALA A 391 21.37 -10.49 -6.58
CA ALA A 391 20.30 -11.46 -6.25
C ALA A 391 20.35 -12.72 -7.12
N ASN A 392 20.81 -12.62 -8.38
CA ASN A 392 20.98 -13.77 -9.27
C ASN A 392 22.19 -13.58 -10.20
N PRO A 393 23.42 -13.75 -9.70
CA PRO A 393 24.63 -13.56 -10.49
C PRO A 393 24.73 -14.52 -11.69
N ALA A 394 24.19 -15.73 -11.59
CA ALA A 394 24.16 -16.67 -12.70
C ALA A 394 23.29 -16.16 -13.86
N LEU A 395 22.11 -15.60 -13.58
CA LEU A 395 21.27 -14.96 -14.59
C LEU A 395 21.98 -13.74 -15.22
N TYR A 396 22.62 -12.91 -14.41
CA TYR A 396 23.36 -11.74 -14.87
C TYR A 396 24.49 -12.13 -15.83
N GLN A 397 25.26 -13.16 -15.49
CA GLN A 397 26.34 -13.69 -16.34
C GLN A 397 25.79 -14.33 -17.63
N ALA A 398 24.75 -15.16 -17.52
CA ALA A 398 24.15 -15.81 -18.67
C ALA A 398 23.62 -14.79 -19.71
N GLN A 399 22.99 -13.71 -19.26
CA GLN A 399 22.55 -12.61 -20.14
C GLN A 399 23.70 -11.92 -20.87
N ALA A 400 24.87 -11.80 -20.23
CA ALA A 400 26.05 -11.18 -20.83
C ALA A 400 26.81 -12.10 -21.80
N THR A 401 26.85 -13.41 -21.50
CA THR A 401 27.66 -14.38 -22.26
C THR A 401 26.89 -15.07 -23.38
N ALA A 402 25.59 -15.24 -23.23
CA ALA A 402 24.74 -15.92 -24.21
C ALA A 402 23.45 -15.12 -24.44
N PRO A 403 23.52 -13.98 -25.15
CA PRO A 403 22.35 -13.17 -25.45
C PRO A 403 21.32 -13.97 -26.24
N VAL A 404 20.04 -13.70 -25.92
CA VAL A 404 18.91 -14.37 -26.57
C VAL A 404 18.23 -13.40 -27.53
N SER A 405 17.85 -13.89 -28.70
CA SER A 405 17.06 -13.11 -29.66
C SER A 405 15.93 -13.95 -30.26
N ILE A 406 14.84 -13.26 -30.61
CA ILE A 406 13.72 -13.84 -31.36
C ILE A 406 13.77 -13.29 -32.77
N VAL A 407 13.92 -14.21 -33.74
CA VAL A 407 13.88 -13.89 -35.16
C VAL A 407 12.46 -14.17 -35.65
N ALA A 408 11.71 -13.12 -35.98
CA ALA A 408 10.32 -13.21 -36.43
C ALA A 408 9.92 -11.92 -37.17
N ASN A 409 8.86 -11.97 -37.96
CA ASN A 409 8.22 -10.76 -38.43
C ASN A 409 7.47 -10.11 -37.27
N GLN A 410 7.87 -8.90 -36.88
CA GLN A 410 7.33 -8.25 -35.68
C GLN A 410 5.89 -7.76 -35.88
N ASP A 411 5.50 -7.42 -37.11
CA ASP A 411 4.14 -6.99 -37.43
C ASP A 411 3.12 -8.15 -37.32
N GLU A 412 3.59 -9.39 -37.44
CA GLU A 412 2.78 -10.57 -37.29
C GLU A 412 2.64 -11.03 -35.81
N CYS A 413 3.40 -10.44 -34.88
CA CYS A 413 3.29 -10.77 -33.47
C CYS A 413 2.12 -10.02 -32.83
N SER A 414 1.42 -10.67 -31.90
CA SER A 414 0.43 -10.01 -31.08
C SER A 414 1.12 -9.07 -30.08
N PHE A 415 0.46 -7.97 -29.77
CA PHE A 415 0.92 -7.11 -28.69
C PHE A 415 0.82 -7.84 -27.36
N GLN A 416 1.97 -8.08 -26.73
CA GLN A 416 2.10 -8.93 -25.52
C GLN A 416 1.60 -8.26 -24.24
N PHE A 417 0.81 -7.19 -24.37
CA PHE A 417 0.19 -6.53 -23.21
C PHE A 417 -1.11 -7.23 -22.84
N ASP A 418 -1.08 -8.00 -21.77
CA ASP A 418 -2.27 -8.66 -21.21
C ASP A 418 -2.35 -8.49 -19.69
N PRO A 419 -2.81 -7.33 -19.22
CA PRO A 419 -2.90 -7.04 -17.80
C PRO A 419 -3.95 -7.90 -17.07
N ILE A 420 -4.85 -8.56 -17.81
CA ILE A 420 -5.93 -9.40 -17.27
C ILE A 420 -5.59 -10.89 -17.38
N GLY A 421 -4.54 -11.27 -18.13
CA GLY A 421 -4.10 -12.65 -18.30
C GLY A 421 -5.06 -13.54 -19.10
N LYS A 422 -5.89 -12.96 -19.97
CA LYS A 422 -6.85 -13.73 -20.81
C LYS A 422 -6.23 -14.32 -22.05
N ASN A 423 -5.19 -13.69 -22.60
CA ASN A 423 -4.57 -14.11 -23.83
C ASN A 423 -3.59 -15.27 -23.57
N LYS A 424 -3.75 -16.33 -24.29
CA LYS A 424 -2.82 -17.47 -24.20
C LYS A 424 -1.54 -17.24 -24.98
N PHE A 425 -1.52 -16.26 -25.88
CA PHE A 425 -0.40 -15.98 -26.79
C PHE A 425 0.12 -17.25 -27.50
N ASP A 426 -0.81 -18.10 -27.94
CA ASP A 426 -0.54 -19.38 -28.59
C ASP A 426 -1.03 -19.45 -30.04
N ALA A 427 -1.50 -18.30 -30.57
CA ALA A 427 -2.07 -18.21 -31.90
C ALA A 427 -1.03 -18.10 -33.04
N ARG A 428 0.16 -17.60 -32.72
CA ARG A 428 1.24 -17.34 -33.68
C ARG A 428 2.58 -17.87 -33.15
N SER A 429 3.49 -18.24 -34.03
CA SER A 429 4.80 -18.80 -33.63
C SER A 429 5.61 -17.81 -32.80
N CYS A 430 5.58 -16.52 -33.14
CA CYS A 430 6.31 -15.49 -32.39
C CYS A 430 5.66 -15.23 -31.02
N ASP A 431 4.34 -15.31 -30.90
CA ASP A 431 3.66 -15.17 -29.62
C ASP A 431 4.06 -16.27 -28.64
N VAL A 432 4.13 -17.52 -29.12
CA VAL A 432 4.59 -18.66 -28.32
C VAL A 432 6.03 -18.43 -27.81
N ALA A 433 6.93 -17.97 -28.69
CA ALA A 433 8.32 -17.71 -28.34
C ALA A 433 8.45 -16.57 -27.32
N LYS A 434 7.81 -15.43 -27.57
CA LYS A 434 7.82 -14.26 -26.66
C LYS A 434 7.22 -14.56 -25.30
N ALA A 435 6.05 -15.20 -25.27
CA ALA A 435 5.38 -15.56 -24.03
C ALA A 435 6.20 -16.53 -23.18
N TYR A 436 6.88 -17.48 -23.82
CA TYR A 436 7.76 -18.42 -23.11
C TYR A 436 8.96 -17.71 -22.48
N LEU A 437 9.71 -16.90 -23.25
CA LEU A 437 10.88 -16.18 -22.73
C LEU A 437 10.51 -15.17 -21.64
N ALA A 438 9.39 -14.45 -21.81
CA ALA A 438 8.88 -13.55 -20.78
C ALA A 438 8.54 -14.30 -19.48
N LYS A 439 7.88 -15.47 -19.57
CA LYS A 439 7.57 -16.34 -18.42
C LYS A 439 8.85 -16.91 -17.77
N ALA A 440 9.85 -17.23 -18.58
CA ALA A 440 11.16 -17.68 -18.10
C ALA A 440 12.01 -16.56 -17.51
N SER A 441 11.59 -15.29 -17.66
CA SER A 441 12.35 -14.08 -17.26
C SER A 441 13.69 -13.94 -17.98
N VAL A 442 13.73 -14.37 -19.22
CA VAL A 442 14.91 -14.27 -20.11
C VAL A 442 14.75 -13.02 -20.96
N SER A 443 15.69 -12.10 -20.86
CA SER A 443 15.76 -10.95 -21.77
C SER A 443 16.09 -11.42 -23.19
N TYR A 444 15.43 -10.79 -24.18
CA TYR A 444 15.67 -11.10 -25.58
C TYR A 444 15.61 -9.84 -26.44
N GLU A 445 16.28 -9.90 -27.60
CA GLU A 445 16.19 -8.90 -28.64
C GLU A 445 15.27 -9.39 -29.77
N ASN A 446 14.53 -8.47 -30.37
CA ASN A 446 13.71 -8.78 -31.55
C ASN A 446 14.54 -8.54 -32.81
N ILE A 447 14.71 -9.58 -33.63
CA ILE A 447 15.35 -9.50 -34.95
C ILE A 447 14.25 -9.63 -35.99
N GLU A 448 14.17 -8.65 -36.88
CA GLU A 448 13.15 -8.63 -37.97
C GLU A 448 13.42 -9.72 -38.98
N ALA A 449 12.35 -10.37 -39.43
CA ALA A 449 12.38 -11.38 -40.45
C ALA A 449 11.23 -11.14 -41.49
N PRO A 450 11.34 -11.68 -42.72
CA PRO A 450 10.28 -11.57 -43.73
C PRO A 450 8.92 -12.11 -43.21
N ALA A 451 7.82 -11.57 -43.75
CA ALA A 451 6.48 -12.04 -43.48
C ALA A 451 6.32 -13.56 -43.73
N GLY A 452 5.54 -14.23 -42.87
CA GLY A 452 5.34 -15.68 -42.94
C GLY A 452 6.50 -16.51 -42.38
N THR A 453 7.54 -15.89 -41.83
CA THR A 453 8.65 -16.62 -41.18
C THR A 453 8.18 -17.24 -39.85
N ILE A 454 8.36 -18.56 -39.70
CA ILE A 454 8.14 -19.23 -38.42
C ILE A 454 9.19 -18.71 -37.43
N ALA A 455 8.73 -18.15 -36.32
CA ALA A 455 9.63 -17.56 -35.31
C ALA A 455 10.66 -18.59 -34.81
N SER A 456 11.90 -18.15 -34.61
CA SER A 456 12.93 -18.96 -33.99
C SER A 456 13.58 -18.18 -32.82
N ILE A 457 14.03 -18.94 -31.81
CA ILE A 457 14.84 -18.39 -30.71
C ILE A 457 16.31 -18.69 -30.97
N ARG A 458 17.12 -17.66 -30.96
CA ARG A 458 18.59 -17.77 -31.02
C ARG A 458 19.17 -17.57 -29.63
N ILE A 459 19.96 -18.53 -29.15
CA ILE A 459 20.61 -18.51 -27.83
C ILE A 459 22.11 -18.67 -28.08
N GLY A 460 22.88 -17.60 -28.00
CA GLY A 460 24.26 -17.62 -28.49
C GLY A 460 24.32 -18.12 -29.94
N ASN A 461 24.99 -19.24 -30.17
CA ASN A 461 25.12 -19.87 -31.49
C ASN A 461 24.02 -20.91 -31.82
N GLN A 462 23.15 -21.26 -30.87
CA GLN A 462 22.10 -22.24 -31.09
C GLN A 462 20.84 -21.56 -31.63
N VAL A 463 20.19 -22.19 -32.62
CA VAL A 463 18.90 -21.75 -33.17
C VAL A 463 17.85 -22.81 -32.89
N ILE A 464 16.76 -22.43 -32.24
CA ILE A 464 15.64 -23.29 -31.91
C ILE A 464 14.45 -22.84 -32.77
N SER A 465 14.07 -23.66 -33.72
CA SER A 465 12.91 -23.40 -34.57
C SER A 465 11.62 -23.43 -33.75
N GLY A 466 10.77 -22.44 -33.93
CA GLY A 466 9.46 -22.33 -33.30
C GLY A 466 8.46 -23.37 -33.79
N VAL A 467 7.23 -23.20 -33.40
CA VAL A 467 6.11 -24.07 -33.77
C VAL A 467 5.32 -23.41 -34.89
N ASP A 468 5.10 -24.12 -36.01
CA ASP A 468 4.08 -23.72 -36.96
C ASP A 468 2.69 -24.06 -36.38
N VAL A 469 2.12 -23.08 -35.70
CA VAL A 469 0.83 -23.21 -35.03
C VAL A 469 -0.35 -23.35 -35.99
N ASN A 470 -0.14 -23.03 -37.28
CA ASN A 470 -1.15 -23.17 -38.32
C ASN A 470 -1.18 -24.61 -38.91
N ALA A 471 -0.06 -25.31 -38.83
CA ALA A 471 0.05 -26.69 -39.31
C ALA A 471 -0.52 -27.73 -38.36
N VAL A 472 -0.81 -27.37 -37.09
CA VAL A 472 -1.24 -28.30 -36.04
C VAL A 472 -2.45 -27.73 -35.26
N SER A 473 -3.34 -28.63 -34.80
CA SER A 473 -4.54 -28.25 -34.03
C SER A 473 -4.76 -29.14 -32.81
N GLY A 474 -5.61 -28.72 -31.90
CA GLY A 474 -6.01 -29.49 -30.72
C GLY A 474 -4.84 -29.94 -29.86
N ASP A 475 -4.79 -31.21 -29.47
CA ASP A 475 -3.75 -31.75 -28.58
C ASP A 475 -2.37 -31.83 -29.25
N ALA A 476 -2.31 -32.03 -30.56
CA ALA A 476 -1.06 -31.99 -31.32
C ALA A 476 -0.39 -30.63 -31.24
N ARG A 477 -1.15 -29.53 -31.25
CA ARG A 477 -0.65 -28.18 -31.06
C ARG A 477 -0.07 -27.98 -29.66
N LYS A 478 -0.79 -28.42 -28.60
CA LYS A 478 -0.28 -28.36 -27.24
C LYS A 478 1.03 -29.13 -27.08
N ALA A 479 1.08 -30.36 -27.63
CA ALA A 479 2.29 -31.20 -27.60
C ALA A 479 3.47 -30.51 -28.30
N ALA A 480 3.24 -29.90 -29.48
CA ALA A 480 4.27 -29.18 -30.23
C ALA A 480 4.80 -27.97 -29.48
N ILE A 481 3.91 -27.18 -28.85
CA ILE A 481 4.29 -26.05 -28.01
C ILE A 481 5.11 -26.51 -26.79
N THR A 482 4.68 -27.57 -26.10
CA THR A 482 5.41 -28.13 -24.96
C THR A 482 6.80 -28.61 -25.39
N ALA A 483 6.91 -29.35 -26.47
CA ALA A 483 8.20 -29.83 -27.00
C ALA A 483 9.14 -28.67 -27.38
N PHE A 484 8.60 -27.57 -27.93
CA PHE A 484 9.37 -26.36 -28.20
C PHE A 484 9.87 -25.70 -26.90
N GLN A 485 9.00 -25.57 -25.89
CA GLN A 485 9.35 -25.01 -24.59
C GLN A 485 10.43 -25.83 -23.90
N ASP A 486 10.34 -27.17 -23.94
CA ASP A 486 11.33 -28.08 -23.34
C ASP A 486 12.69 -27.98 -24.03
N ARG A 487 12.72 -27.93 -25.39
CA ARG A 487 13.96 -27.69 -26.13
C ARG A 487 14.58 -26.35 -25.80
N THR A 488 13.78 -25.30 -25.71
CA THR A 488 14.25 -23.95 -25.36
C THR A 488 14.80 -23.91 -23.93
N LYS A 489 14.11 -24.58 -22.99
CA LYS A 489 14.55 -24.72 -21.61
C LYS A 489 15.91 -25.46 -21.53
N ALA A 490 16.06 -26.55 -22.23
CA ALA A 490 17.31 -27.31 -22.26
C ALA A 490 18.46 -26.48 -22.82
N ALA A 491 18.23 -25.74 -23.91
CA ALA A 491 19.23 -24.87 -24.50
C ALA A 491 19.63 -23.71 -23.58
N LEU A 492 18.66 -23.05 -22.93
CA LEU A 492 18.91 -22.00 -21.94
C LEU A 492 19.75 -22.54 -20.76
N THR A 493 19.41 -23.73 -20.26
CA THR A 493 20.13 -24.36 -19.15
C THR A 493 21.56 -24.71 -19.56
N ALA A 494 21.78 -25.18 -20.78
CA ALA A 494 23.10 -25.55 -21.31
C ALA A 494 24.07 -24.34 -21.38
N VAL A 495 23.53 -23.11 -21.57
CA VAL A 495 24.35 -21.90 -21.59
C VAL A 495 24.32 -21.12 -20.25
N GLY A 496 23.83 -21.75 -19.19
CA GLY A 496 23.92 -21.24 -17.83
C GLY A 496 22.76 -20.39 -17.34
N TYR A 497 21.63 -20.28 -18.08
CA TYR A 497 20.43 -19.61 -17.56
C TYR A 497 19.80 -20.40 -16.42
N PRO A 498 19.72 -19.85 -15.21
CA PRO A 498 19.17 -20.56 -14.06
C PRO A 498 17.64 -20.58 -14.09
N SER A 499 17.04 -21.69 -13.67
CA SER A 499 15.57 -21.78 -13.48
C SER A 499 15.10 -21.07 -12.19
N LYS A 500 16.00 -20.97 -11.18
CA LYS A 500 15.82 -20.29 -9.90
C LYS A 500 17.16 -19.68 -9.47
N ALA A 501 17.11 -18.61 -8.67
CA ALA A 501 18.30 -18.09 -8.03
C ALA A 501 18.84 -19.11 -7.03
N ASP A 502 20.15 -19.31 -7.01
CA ASP A 502 20.84 -20.13 -6.01
C ASP A 502 20.91 -19.36 -4.68
N PRO A 503 20.24 -19.84 -3.60
CA PRO A 503 20.24 -19.15 -2.31
C PRO A 503 21.62 -18.91 -1.72
N ALA A 504 22.62 -19.73 -2.08
CA ALA A 504 23.99 -19.60 -1.62
C ALA A 504 24.75 -18.46 -2.32
N GLN A 505 24.33 -18.08 -3.52
CA GLN A 505 24.95 -17.01 -4.31
C GLN A 505 24.26 -15.65 -4.12
N VAL A 506 23.09 -15.59 -3.47
CA VAL A 506 22.41 -14.33 -3.18
C VAL A 506 23.21 -13.50 -2.18
N ASN A 507 23.71 -12.36 -2.59
CA ASN A 507 24.35 -11.39 -1.70
C ASN A 507 23.28 -10.60 -0.92
N LYS A 508 22.74 -11.25 0.14
CA LYS A 508 21.65 -10.68 0.94
C LYS A 508 21.95 -9.29 1.51
N PRO A 509 23.15 -9.01 2.08
CA PRO A 509 23.47 -7.67 2.57
C PRO A 509 23.39 -6.59 1.48
N LEU A 510 23.91 -6.86 0.29
CA LEU A 510 23.90 -5.91 -0.82
C LEU A 510 22.45 -5.71 -1.34
N VAL A 511 21.66 -6.78 -1.46
CA VAL A 511 20.24 -6.70 -1.83
C VAL A 511 19.48 -5.85 -0.82
N ILE A 512 19.65 -6.08 0.50
CA ILE A 512 19.03 -5.28 1.55
C ILE A 512 19.47 -3.82 1.47
N GLY A 513 20.73 -3.55 1.21
CA GLY A 513 21.26 -2.18 1.03
C GLY A 513 20.63 -1.46 -0.16
N ILE A 514 20.45 -2.14 -1.30
CA ILE A 514 19.77 -1.57 -2.48
C ILE A 514 18.28 -1.33 -2.18
N LEU A 515 17.60 -2.29 -1.58
CA LEU A 515 16.21 -2.15 -1.17
C LEU A 515 16.04 -1.00 -0.17
N PHE A 516 16.94 -0.86 0.79
CA PHE A 516 16.96 0.27 1.73
C PHE A 516 17.06 1.61 0.99
N LEU A 517 17.96 1.75 -0.01
CA LEU A 517 18.07 2.97 -0.82
C LEU A 517 16.77 3.25 -1.59
N LEU A 518 16.15 2.24 -2.20
CA LEU A 518 14.87 2.40 -2.89
C LEU A 518 13.78 2.89 -1.93
N VAL A 519 13.69 2.31 -0.72
CA VAL A 519 12.72 2.75 0.30
C VAL A 519 13.10 4.12 0.88
N LEU A 520 14.40 4.47 0.96
CA LEU A 520 14.82 5.81 1.37
C LEU A 520 14.25 6.88 0.41
N TYR A 521 14.26 6.64 -0.90
CA TYR A 521 13.62 7.54 -1.86
C TYR A 521 12.11 7.64 -1.62
N VAL A 522 11.46 6.51 -1.27
CA VAL A 522 10.05 6.52 -0.85
C VAL A 522 9.84 7.45 0.33
N THR A 523 10.70 7.38 1.35
CA THR A 523 10.55 8.24 2.55
C THR A 523 10.74 9.73 2.24
N MET A 524 11.59 10.06 1.26
CA MET A 524 11.77 11.44 0.79
C MET A 524 10.53 12.00 0.11
N VAL A 525 9.90 11.23 -0.78
CA VAL A 525 8.72 11.71 -1.51
C VAL A 525 7.44 11.61 -0.69
N TYR A 526 7.33 10.65 0.21
CA TYR A 526 6.10 10.36 0.95
C TYR A 526 6.04 11.02 2.33
N GLY A 527 7.19 11.22 3.01
CA GLY A 527 7.23 11.88 4.32
C GLY A 527 6.57 13.26 4.34
N PRO A 528 6.95 14.18 3.42
CA PRO A 528 6.40 15.54 3.38
C PRO A 528 5.04 15.69 2.69
N ILE A 529 4.57 14.67 1.91
CA ILE A 529 3.46 14.83 0.95
C ILE A 529 2.13 15.23 1.62
N ALA A 530 1.83 14.67 2.80
CA ALA A 530 0.61 14.97 3.51
C ALA A 530 0.54 16.44 3.94
N ALA A 531 1.62 16.97 4.50
CA ALA A 531 1.72 18.39 4.87
C ALA A 531 1.60 19.29 3.64
N LEU A 532 2.32 18.96 2.55
CA LEU A 532 2.25 19.69 1.28
C LEU A 532 0.80 19.79 0.77
N LEU A 533 0.11 18.66 0.68
CA LEU A 533 -1.26 18.62 0.13
C LEU A 533 -2.24 19.41 1.00
N VAL A 534 -2.14 19.30 2.33
CA VAL A 534 -3.01 20.05 3.23
C VAL A 534 -2.76 21.56 3.13
N GLU A 535 -1.50 21.99 2.96
CA GLU A 535 -1.10 23.40 2.85
C GLU A 535 -1.42 24.02 1.48
N LEU A 536 -1.65 23.20 0.43
CA LEU A 536 -1.97 23.70 -0.92
C LEU A 536 -3.40 24.24 -1.04
N PHE A 537 -4.35 23.70 -0.27
CA PHE A 537 -5.77 23.97 -0.47
C PHE A 537 -6.42 24.73 0.68
N PRO A 538 -7.35 25.67 0.39
CA PRO A 538 -8.09 26.39 1.42
C PRO A 538 -8.98 25.43 2.23
N THR A 539 -9.15 25.72 3.52
CA THR A 539 -9.80 24.83 4.50
C THR A 539 -11.18 24.35 4.06
N ARG A 540 -11.99 25.21 3.41
CA ARG A 540 -13.38 24.95 3.04
C ARG A 540 -13.58 23.88 1.95
N ILE A 541 -12.52 23.59 1.14
CA ILE A 541 -12.55 22.57 0.08
C ILE A 541 -11.33 21.63 0.16
N ARG A 542 -10.57 21.70 1.24
CA ARG A 542 -9.29 21.02 1.41
C ARG A 542 -9.41 19.50 1.25
N TYR A 543 -10.36 18.89 1.93
CA TYR A 543 -10.54 17.47 1.90
C TYR A 543 -10.88 16.98 0.49
N THR A 544 -11.85 17.61 -0.16
CA THR A 544 -12.24 17.32 -1.55
C THR A 544 -11.07 17.51 -2.51
N SER A 545 -10.37 18.64 -2.42
CA SER A 545 -9.34 19.02 -3.39
C SER A 545 -8.06 18.20 -3.27
N MET A 546 -7.66 17.77 -2.06
CA MET A 546 -6.45 16.98 -1.89
C MET A 546 -6.66 15.49 -2.11
N SER A 547 -7.85 14.97 -1.79
CA SER A 547 -8.10 13.53 -1.87
C SER A 547 -8.10 13.03 -3.32
N LEU A 548 -8.69 13.77 -4.25
CA LEU A 548 -8.77 13.34 -5.65
C LEU A 548 -7.39 13.15 -6.30
N PRO A 549 -6.47 14.16 -6.32
CA PRO A 549 -5.14 13.99 -6.90
C PRO A 549 -4.35 12.89 -6.19
N TYR A 550 -4.47 12.77 -4.87
CA TYR A 550 -3.80 11.72 -4.12
C TYR A 550 -4.25 10.32 -4.58
N HIS A 551 -5.56 10.09 -4.74
CA HIS A 551 -6.06 8.77 -5.12
C HIS A 551 -5.97 8.48 -6.63
N ILE A 552 -5.94 9.48 -7.50
CA ILE A 552 -5.55 9.28 -8.91
C ILE A 552 -4.09 8.85 -8.99
N GLY A 553 -3.19 9.54 -8.31
CA GLY A 553 -1.77 9.19 -8.30
C GLY A 553 -1.51 7.82 -7.69
N ASN A 554 -1.90 7.58 -6.44
CA ASN A 554 -1.63 6.32 -5.74
C ASN A 554 -2.52 5.16 -6.22
N GLY A 555 -3.76 5.42 -6.65
CA GLY A 555 -4.66 4.39 -7.16
C GLY A 555 -4.34 3.99 -8.59
N TRP A 556 -4.27 4.95 -9.51
CA TRP A 556 -4.11 4.64 -10.93
C TRP A 556 -2.64 4.61 -11.35
N LEU A 557 -1.88 5.68 -11.14
CA LEU A 557 -0.47 5.72 -11.58
C LEU A 557 0.42 4.77 -10.79
N GLY A 558 0.23 4.70 -9.47
CA GLY A 558 0.98 3.81 -8.60
C GLY A 558 0.41 2.39 -8.58
N GLY A 559 -0.91 2.23 -8.34
CA GLY A 559 -1.55 0.92 -8.16
C GLY A 559 -1.46 0.01 -9.38
N PHE A 560 -1.53 0.56 -10.59
CA PHE A 560 -1.34 -0.19 -11.84
C PHE A 560 0.13 -0.28 -12.30
N LEU A 561 1.08 0.36 -11.59
CA LEU A 561 2.49 0.38 -11.98
C LEU A 561 3.08 -1.04 -12.15
N PRO A 562 2.96 -1.98 -11.20
CA PRO A 562 3.54 -3.29 -11.38
C PRO A 562 3.00 -3.98 -12.64
N THR A 563 1.69 -3.96 -12.84
CA THR A 563 1.05 -4.57 -14.00
C THR A 563 1.52 -3.94 -15.32
N THR A 564 1.55 -2.61 -15.38
CA THR A 564 1.99 -1.87 -16.57
C THR A 564 3.47 -2.14 -16.86
N ALA A 565 4.32 -2.08 -15.83
CA ALA A 565 5.77 -2.30 -15.99
C ALA A 565 6.08 -3.74 -16.45
N PHE A 566 5.43 -4.76 -15.87
CA PHE A 566 5.61 -6.15 -16.34
C PHE A 566 5.06 -6.36 -17.75
N ALA A 567 3.99 -5.70 -18.13
CA ALA A 567 3.48 -5.75 -19.49
C ALA A 567 4.45 -5.09 -20.50
N MET A 568 5.09 -3.99 -20.12
CA MET A 568 6.16 -3.37 -20.92
C MET A 568 7.37 -4.29 -21.07
N VAL A 569 7.75 -5.00 -20.00
CA VAL A 569 8.81 -6.05 -20.06
C VAL A 569 8.41 -7.16 -21.02
N ALA A 570 7.19 -7.68 -20.91
CA ALA A 570 6.71 -8.74 -21.79
C ALA A 570 6.66 -8.31 -23.28
N ALA A 571 6.26 -7.07 -23.55
CA ALA A 571 6.17 -6.53 -24.91
C ALA A 571 7.55 -6.36 -25.57
N THR A 572 8.59 -6.01 -24.80
CA THR A 572 9.91 -5.67 -25.32
C THR A 572 10.94 -6.79 -25.17
N GLY A 573 10.72 -7.71 -24.22
CA GLY A 573 11.70 -8.73 -23.87
C GLY A 573 12.83 -8.27 -22.95
N ASN A 574 12.93 -6.98 -22.64
CA ASN A 574 13.97 -6.46 -21.74
C ASN A 574 13.44 -6.35 -20.31
N ILE A 575 14.04 -7.10 -19.37
CA ILE A 575 13.61 -7.13 -17.96
C ILE A 575 13.64 -5.78 -17.26
N TYR A 576 14.43 -4.81 -17.75
CA TYR A 576 14.52 -3.47 -17.20
C TYR A 576 13.58 -2.47 -17.87
N TYR A 577 12.94 -2.82 -19.00
CA TYR A 577 12.16 -1.86 -19.78
C TYR A 577 10.96 -1.30 -18.99
N GLY A 578 10.41 -2.09 -18.07
CA GLY A 578 9.34 -1.65 -17.19
C GLY A 578 9.70 -0.45 -16.29
N LEU A 579 10.99 -0.22 -16.04
CA LEU A 579 11.47 0.95 -15.26
C LEU A 579 11.25 2.28 -15.98
N TRP A 580 11.08 2.28 -17.31
CA TRP A 580 10.76 3.51 -18.04
C TRP A 580 9.45 4.13 -17.55
N TYR A 581 8.48 3.34 -17.11
CA TYR A 581 7.23 3.87 -16.58
C TYR A 581 7.46 4.77 -15.35
N PRO A 582 8.01 4.27 -14.23
CA PRO A 582 8.23 5.12 -13.06
C PRO A 582 9.26 6.23 -13.31
N VAL A 583 10.28 6.00 -14.13
CA VAL A 583 11.29 7.02 -14.47
C VAL A 583 10.64 8.18 -15.22
N THR A 584 9.84 7.89 -16.27
CA THR A 584 9.16 8.93 -17.05
C THR A 584 8.21 9.75 -16.17
N VAL A 585 7.40 9.10 -15.33
CA VAL A 585 6.47 9.80 -14.44
C VAL A 585 7.24 10.62 -13.40
N ALA A 586 8.34 10.11 -12.83
CA ALA A 586 9.17 10.85 -11.89
C ALA A 586 9.82 12.08 -12.53
N VAL A 587 10.32 11.97 -13.77
CA VAL A 587 10.86 13.11 -14.54
C VAL A 587 9.78 14.15 -14.83
N VAL A 588 8.60 13.73 -15.27
CA VAL A 588 7.46 14.64 -15.51
C VAL A 588 7.09 15.36 -14.20
N THR A 589 7.03 14.64 -13.09
CA THR A 589 6.75 15.25 -11.78
C THR A 589 7.87 16.20 -11.35
N LEU A 590 9.13 15.83 -11.54
CA LEU A 590 10.27 16.70 -11.23
C LEU A 590 10.18 18.02 -12.01
N VAL A 591 9.99 17.96 -13.32
CA VAL A 591 9.90 19.16 -14.17
C VAL A 591 8.68 20.00 -13.79
N ALA A 592 7.49 19.39 -13.72
CA ALA A 592 6.26 20.10 -13.36
C ALA A 592 6.33 20.67 -11.93
N GLY A 593 6.89 19.91 -10.99
CA GLY A 593 7.07 20.34 -9.60
C GLY A 593 8.04 21.50 -9.47
N LEU A 594 9.17 21.46 -10.18
CA LEU A 594 10.13 22.58 -10.17
C LEU A 594 9.52 23.87 -10.75
N LEU A 595 8.74 23.76 -11.82
CA LEU A 595 8.18 24.92 -12.53
C LEU A 595 6.92 25.49 -11.88
N PHE A 596 6.01 24.64 -11.41
CA PHE A 596 4.64 25.05 -11.07
C PHE A 596 4.27 24.84 -9.60
N LEU A 597 4.92 23.90 -8.88
CA LEU A 597 4.57 23.63 -7.49
C LEU A 597 5.11 24.74 -6.58
N PRO A 598 4.26 25.46 -5.83
CA PRO A 598 4.73 26.44 -4.87
C PRO A 598 5.30 25.74 -3.62
N GLU A 599 6.23 26.39 -2.94
CA GLU A 599 6.62 25.98 -1.59
C GLU A 599 5.56 26.37 -0.58
N THR A 600 5.25 25.50 0.39
CA THR A 600 4.09 25.67 1.27
C THR A 600 4.41 25.71 2.76
N PHE A 601 5.63 25.31 3.19
CA PHE A 601 5.94 25.07 4.61
C PHE A 601 5.76 26.29 5.55
N LYS A 602 5.67 27.50 5.01
CA LYS A 602 5.40 28.74 5.78
C LYS A 602 3.95 29.20 5.69
N ARG A 603 3.08 28.50 4.93
CA ARG A 603 1.67 28.91 4.79
C ARG A 603 0.89 28.67 6.07
N LYS A 604 0.01 29.61 6.42
CA LYS A 604 -0.99 29.41 7.47
C LYS A 604 -2.17 28.60 6.92
N LEU A 605 -2.78 27.74 7.75
CA LEU A 605 -3.91 26.90 7.31
C LEU A 605 -5.23 27.66 7.22
N THR A 606 -5.29 28.87 7.74
CA THR A 606 -6.47 29.75 7.74
C THR A 606 -6.62 30.57 6.47
N ASP A 607 -5.65 30.51 5.56
CA ASP A 607 -5.62 31.30 4.32
C ASP A 607 -6.34 30.58 3.16
#